data_c2c9a39dd985b8c247da2eca2b54855a
#
_entry.id   c2c9a39dd985b8c247da2eca2b54855a
#
_cell.length_a   1.000
_cell.length_b   1.000
_cell.length_c   1.000
_cell.angle_alpha   90.00
_cell.angle_beta   90.00
_cell.angle_gamma   90.00
#
_symmetry.space_group_name_H-M   'P 1'
#
loop_
_entity.id
_entity.type
_entity.pdbx_description
1 polymer ?
#
loop_
_entity_poly.entity_id
_entity_poly.type
_entity_poly.pdbx_seq_one_letter_code
_entity_poly.pdbx_strand_id
1 'polypeptide(L)'
;ADNPIELFHGYTYSGHPIAAAAGLATLDIYKEEELFKRASELAPYMESAAHDLKDANHVIDIRNIGLVAAVELAPRKDAVGERGYELMKRVWDKGVMVRFTQDTMAVTPPLIAEKKHIDQMFDAARQALKEIN
;
A
#
# COMPACT_ATOMS: atom_id res chain seq x y z
N ALA A 1 32.56 12.39 14.14
CA ALA A 1 31.35 13.02 13.59
C ALA A 1 30.65 13.81 14.71
N ASP A 2 30.37 15.10 14.47
CA ASP A 2 29.80 15.98 15.49
C ASP A 2 28.32 15.66 15.79
N ASN A 3 27.66 14.89 14.91
CA ASN A 3 26.31 14.34 15.10
C ASN A 3 26.28 12.88 14.63
N PRO A 4 26.68 11.91 15.48
CA PRO A 4 26.57 10.51 15.12
C PRO A 4 25.09 10.12 15.00
N ILE A 5 24.73 9.47 13.91
CA ILE A 5 23.40 8.85 13.76
C ILE A 5 23.35 7.66 14.71
N GLU A 6 22.43 7.70 15.67
CA GLU A 6 22.21 6.58 16.58
C GLU A 6 21.63 5.39 15.81
N LEU A 7 22.25 4.24 15.94
CA LEU A 7 21.69 2.99 15.41
C LEU A 7 20.59 2.50 16.34
N PHE A 8 19.36 2.73 15.97
CA PHE A 8 18.20 2.20 16.70
C PHE A 8 18.16 0.68 16.57
N HIS A 9 18.47 0.00 17.67
CA HIS A 9 18.50 -1.45 17.72
C HIS A 9 17.97 -1.94 19.05
N GLY A 10 17.08 -2.92 19.02
CA GLY A 10 16.49 -3.48 20.22
C GLY A 10 16.09 -4.94 20.03
N TYR A 11 16.35 -5.76 21.04
CA TYR A 11 16.03 -7.20 21.07
C TYR A 11 15.09 -7.59 22.20
N THR A 12 14.36 -6.65 22.78
CA THR A 12 13.57 -6.87 23.99
C THR A 12 12.62 -8.07 23.87
N TYR A 13 12.00 -8.29 22.70
CA TYR A 13 11.12 -9.43 22.45
C TYR A 13 11.69 -10.46 21.46
N SER A 14 12.97 -10.34 21.10
CA SER A 14 13.63 -11.31 20.22
C SER A 14 13.65 -12.68 20.86
N GLY A 15 13.32 -13.71 20.07
CA GLY A 15 13.26 -15.10 20.55
C GLY A 15 12.03 -15.43 21.42
N HIS A 16 11.03 -14.55 21.49
CA HIS A 16 9.79 -14.87 22.23
C HIS A 16 9.14 -16.13 21.66
N PRO A 17 8.91 -17.19 22.46
CA PRO A 17 8.56 -18.52 21.95
C PRO A 17 7.27 -18.52 21.11
N ILE A 18 6.23 -17.82 21.58
CA ILE A 18 4.95 -17.76 20.87
C ILE A 18 5.10 -17.01 19.54
N ALA A 19 5.85 -15.89 19.52
CA ALA A 19 6.09 -15.14 18.29
C ALA A 19 6.93 -15.96 17.29
N ALA A 20 7.92 -16.71 17.77
CA ALA A 20 8.73 -17.59 16.92
C ALA A 20 7.88 -18.73 16.34
N ALA A 21 7.02 -19.37 17.16
CA ALA A 21 6.10 -20.41 16.69
C ALA A 21 5.11 -19.87 15.64
N ALA A 22 4.53 -18.68 15.86
CA ALA A 22 3.66 -18.02 14.88
C ALA A 22 4.41 -17.69 13.59
N GLY A 23 5.66 -17.22 13.67
CA GLY A 23 6.50 -16.95 12.51
C GLY A 23 6.79 -18.21 11.68
N LEU A 24 7.11 -19.34 12.33
CA LEU A 24 7.33 -20.62 11.66
C LEU A 24 6.06 -21.09 10.94
N ALA A 25 4.90 -21.06 11.62
CA ALA A 25 3.61 -21.42 11.03
C ALA A 25 3.28 -20.52 9.81
N THR A 26 3.61 -19.23 9.86
CA THR A 26 3.43 -18.32 8.73
C THR A 26 4.31 -18.73 7.54
N LEU A 27 5.57 -19.12 7.76
CA LEU A 27 6.45 -19.59 6.70
C LEU A 27 5.95 -20.90 6.06
N ASP A 28 5.38 -21.80 6.86
CA ASP A 28 4.78 -23.04 6.36
C ASP A 28 3.56 -22.72 5.48
N ILE A 29 2.67 -21.81 5.89
CA ILE A 29 1.53 -21.35 5.10
C ILE A 29 2.00 -20.71 3.77
N TYR A 30 3.03 -19.87 3.79
CA TYR A 30 3.58 -19.28 2.57
C TYR A 30 4.01 -20.34 1.57
N LYS A 31 4.59 -21.42 2.04
CA LYS A 31 5.05 -22.53 1.21
C LYS A 31 3.90 -23.42 0.74
N GLU A 32 2.99 -23.81 1.64
CA GLU A 32 1.87 -24.71 1.35
C GLU A 32 0.86 -24.08 0.39
N GLU A 33 0.56 -22.80 0.56
CA GLU A 33 -0.38 -22.04 -0.28
C GLU A 33 0.29 -21.36 -1.48
N GLU A 34 1.61 -21.57 -1.70
CA GLU A 34 2.39 -20.95 -2.79
C GLU A 34 2.20 -19.42 -2.88
N LEU A 35 2.10 -18.71 -1.74
CA LEU A 35 1.67 -17.31 -1.71
C LEU A 35 2.58 -16.37 -2.50
N PHE A 36 3.88 -16.62 -2.57
CA PHE A 36 4.79 -15.81 -3.39
C PHE A 36 4.60 -16.02 -4.90
N LYS A 37 4.32 -17.26 -5.31
CA LYS A 37 3.98 -17.57 -6.70
C LYS A 37 2.66 -16.90 -7.09
N ARG A 38 1.64 -17.02 -6.24
CA ARG A 38 0.35 -16.35 -6.39
C ARG A 38 0.52 -14.82 -6.51
N ALA A 39 1.35 -14.20 -5.67
CA ALA A 39 1.65 -12.78 -5.73
C ALA A 39 2.30 -12.39 -7.07
N SER A 40 3.24 -13.19 -7.56
CA SER A 40 3.89 -12.97 -8.86
C SER A 40 2.90 -13.06 -10.03
N GLU A 41 1.97 -14.02 -9.98
CA GLU A 41 0.93 -14.19 -11.01
C GLU A 41 -0.09 -13.05 -11.01
N LEU A 42 -0.37 -12.47 -9.83
CA LEU A 42 -1.32 -11.37 -9.66
C LEU A 42 -0.69 -9.99 -9.91
N ALA A 43 0.64 -9.87 -9.85
CA ALA A 43 1.36 -8.61 -9.98
C ALA A 43 1.05 -7.84 -11.29
N PRO A 44 0.98 -8.45 -12.49
CA PRO A 44 0.63 -7.71 -13.70
C PRO A 44 -0.78 -7.12 -13.66
N TYR A 45 -1.71 -7.78 -12.98
CA TYR A 45 -3.06 -7.26 -12.79
C TYR A 45 -3.08 -6.04 -11.86
N MET A 46 -2.32 -6.11 -10.77
CA MET A 46 -2.12 -4.99 -9.84
C MET A 46 -1.50 -3.78 -10.53
N GLU A 47 -0.47 -4.01 -11.34
CA GLU A 47 0.20 -2.99 -12.16
C GLU A 47 -0.79 -2.31 -13.10
N SER A 48 -1.55 -3.07 -13.89
CA SER A 48 -2.54 -2.53 -14.80
C SER A 48 -3.58 -1.67 -14.08
N ALA A 49 -4.15 -2.19 -12.98
CA ALA A 49 -5.17 -1.49 -12.21
C ALA A 49 -4.64 -0.17 -11.59
N ALA A 50 -3.39 -0.16 -11.14
CA ALA A 50 -2.76 1.05 -10.62
C ALA A 50 -2.52 2.09 -11.73
N HIS A 51 -1.93 1.67 -12.86
CA HIS A 51 -1.61 2.56 -13.98
C HIS A 51 -2.85 3.07 -14.73
N ASP A 52 -4.00 2.43 -14.58
CA ASP A 52 -5.28 2.94 -15.09
C ASP A 52 -5.74 4.24 -14.38
N LEU A 53 -5.08 4.62 -13.29
CA LEU A 53 -5.30 5.92 -12.62
C LEU A 53 -4.43 7.06 -13.18
N LYS A 54 -3.55 6.82 -14.15
CA LYS A 54 -2.57 7.80 -14.65
C LYS A 54 -3.17 9.14 -15.11
N ASP A 55 -4.37 9.10 -15.67
CA ASP A 55 -5.06 10.28 -16.19
C ASP A 55 -6.12 10.81 -15.19
N ALA A 56 -6.16 10.29 -13.96
CA ALA A 56 -7.07 10.75 -12.93
C ALA A 56 -6.64 12.11 -12.37
N ASN A 57 -7.60 12.87 -11.84
CA ASN A 57 -7.35 14.20 -11.30
C ASN A 57 -6.21 14.16 -10.26
N HIS A 58 -5.29 15.10 -10.39
CA HIS A 58 -4.17 15.33 -9.47
C HIS A 58 -3.10 14.23 -9.43
N VAL A 59 -3.24 13.11 -10.14
CA VAL A 59 -2.21 12.07 -10.20
C VAL A 59 -1.03 12.59 -11.02
N ILE A 60 0.18 12.52 -10.45
CA ILE A 60 1.42 12.98 -11.09
C ILE A 60 2.44 11.87 -11.30
N ASP A 61 2.36 10.79 -10.51
CA ASP A 61 3.22 9.63 -10.69
C ASP A 61 2.57 8.36 -10.14
N ILE A 62 2.90 7.21 -10.73
CA ILE A 62 2.48 5.88 -10.29
C ILE A 62 3.68 4.95 -10.32
N ARG A 63 3.92 4.26 -9.21
CA ARG A 63 5.00 3.29 -9.04
C ARG A 63 4.44 1.99 -8.52
N ASN A 64 4.99 0.87 -8.97
CA ASN A 64 4.59 -0.45 -8.46
C ASN A 64 5.75 -1.44 -8.42
N ILE A 65 5.63 -2.41 -7.54
CA ILE A 65 6.46 -3.61 -7.49
C ILE A 65 5.64 -4.76 -6.88
N GLY A 66 5.47 -5.85 -7.64
CA GLY A 66 4.63 -6.98 -7.19
C GLY A 66 3.22 -6.53 -6.80
N LEU A 67 2.78 -6.84 -5.59
CA LEU A 67 1.49 -6.42 -5.03
C LEU A 67 1.56 -5.11 -4.24
N VAL A 68 2.53 -4.27 -4.52
CA VAL A 68 2.63 -2.93 -3.92
C VAL A 68 2.50 -1.89 -5.02
N ALA A 69 1.64 -0.91 -4.85
CA ALA A 69 1.54 0.24 -5.73
C ALA A 69 1.49 1.54 -4.93
N ALA A 70 2.03 2.60 -5.51
CA ALA A 70 1.95 3.94 -4.96
C ALA A 70 1.42 4.89 -6.04
N VAL A 71 0.45 5.71 -5.67
CA VAL A 71 -0.14 6.75 -6.50
C VAL A 71 0.17 8.09 -5.85
N GLU A 72 0.97 8.91 -6.50
CA GLU A 72 1.39 10.21 -6.02
C GLU A 72 0.52 11.31 -6.61
N LEU A 73 0.06 12.20 -5.74
CA LEU A 73 -0.78 13.34 -6.12
C LEU A 73 0.03 14.63 -6.10
N ALA A 74 -0.29 15.54 -6.99
CA ALA A 74 0.21 16.90 -6.92
C ALA A 74 -0.17 17.54 -5.57
N PRO A 75 0.78 18.04 -4.79
CA PRO A 75 0.48 18.65 -3.51
C PRO A 75 -0.34 19.94 -3.71
N ARG A 76 -1.12 20.33 -2.71
CA ARG A 76 -1.70 21.67 -2.68
C ARG A 76 -0.60 22.70 -2.38
N LYS A 77 -0.73 23.88 -3.00
CA LYS A 77 0.21 24.96 -2.73
C LYS A 77 0.18 25.32 -1.24
N ASP A 78 1.36 25.33 -0.63
CA ASP A 78 1.58 25.64 0.79
C ASP A 78 0.90 24.70 1.78
N ALA A 79 0.41 23.51 1.31
CA ALA A 79 -0.34 22.56 2.13
C ALA A 79 -0.06 21.10 1.70
N VAL A 80 1.22 20.70 1.75
CA VAL A 80 1.67 19.35 1.43
C VAL A 80 1.03 18.34 2.38
N GLY A 81 0.47 17.25 1.83
CA GLY A 81 -0.21 16.19 2.58
C GLY A 81 -1.71 16.41 2.79
N GLU A 82 -2.24 17.61 2.59
CA GLU A 82 -3.67 17.85 2.76
C GLU A 82 -4.53 17.15 1.71
N ARG A 83 -4.07 17.10 0.45
CA ARG A 83 -4.80 16.39 -0.61
C ARG A 83 -4.79 14.89 -0.34
N GLY A 84 -3.65 14.33 0.05
CA GLY A 84 -3.55 12.94 0.45
C GLY A 84 -4.44 12.60 1.63
N TYR A 85 -4.51 13.47 2.63
CA TYR A 85 -5.39 13.28 3.79
C TYR A 85 -6.88 13.34 3.41
N GLU A 86 -7.27 14.23 2.52
CA GLU A 86 -8.64 14.27 2.03
C GLU A 86 -8.97 13.01 1.22
N LEU A 87 -8.09 12.58 0.31
CA LEU A 87 -8.27 11.35 -0.45
C LEU A 87 -8.38 10.13 0.47
N MET A 88 -7.56 10.06 1.51
CA MET A 88 -7.63 9.00 2.51
C MET A 88 -9.03 8.87 3.12
N LYS A 89 -9.63 9.97 3.55
CA LYS A 89 -10.98 9.97 4.12
C LYS A 89 -12.02 9.47 3.11
N ARG A 90 -11.95 9.96 1.86
CA ARG A 90 -12.87 9.56 0.81
C ARG A 90 -12.77 8.07 0.46
N VAL A 91 -11.55 7.55 0.40
CA VAL A 91 -11.30 6.11 0.18
C VAL A 91 -11.82 5.27 1.35
N TRP A 92 -11.60 5.76 2.59
CA TRP A 92 -12.13 5.13 3.79
C TRP A 92 -13.68 5.07 3.78
N ASP A 93 -14.35 6.16 3.44
CA ASP A 93 -15.80 6.22 3.34
C ASP A 93 -16.38 5.23 2.30
N LYS A 94 -15.53 4.79 1.34
CA LYS A 94 -15.86 3.75 0.34
C LYS A 94 -15.48 2.34 0.79
N GLY A 95 -15.12 2.17 2.07
CA GLY A 95 -14.86 0.87 2.69
C GLY A 95 -13.46 0.29 2.40
N VAL A 96 -12.52 1.13 1.99
CA VAL A 96 -11.13 0.71 1.71
C VAL A 96 -10.16 1.46 2.60
N MET A 97 -9.31 0.71 3.31
CA MET A 97 -8.23 1.27 4.10
C MET A 97 -6.92 1.18 3.33
N VAL A 98 -6.28 2.32 3.11
CA VAL A 98 -4.97 2.44 2.46
C VAL A 98 -4.05 3.33 3.29
N ARG A 99 -2.75 3.19 3.09
CA ARG A 99 -1.78 4.04 3.75
C ARG A 99 -1.51 5.29 2.91
N PHE A 100 -1.37 6.42 3.60
CA PHE A 100 -0.90 7.65 3.00
C PHE A 100 0.39 8.14 3.68
N THR A 101 1.27 8.68 2.85
CA THR A 101 2.45 9.43 3.31
C THR A 101 2.46 10.73 2.52
N GLN A 102 2.16 11.83 3.20
CA GLN A 102 1.89 13.11 2.56
C GLN A 102 0.80 12.95 1.47
N ASP A 103 1.09 13.29 0.22
CA ASP A 103 0.18 13.19 -0.91
C ASP A 103 0.34 11.87 -1.71
N THR A 104 1.00 10.87 -1.16
CA THR A 104 1.18 9.56 -1.79
C THR A 104 0.31 8.50 -1.13
N MET A 105 -0.59 7.91 -1.91
CA MET A 105 -1.38 6.74 -1.54
C MET A 105 -0.58 5.45 -1.80
N ALA A 106 -0.42 4.61 -0.79
CA ALA A 106 0.19 3.28 -0.93
C ALA A 106 -0.87 2.19 -0.77
N VAL A 107 -0.95 1.29 -1.75
CA VAL A 107 -1.86 0.15 -1.81
C VAL A 107 -1.05 -1.13 -1.66
N THR A 108 -1.32 -1.89 -0.60
CA THR A 108 -0.55 -3.09 -0.23
C THR A 108 -1.51 -4.17 0.27
N PRO A 109 -2.23 -4.87 -0.63
CA PRO A 109 -3.12 -5.93 -0.22
C PRO A 109 -2.35 -7.13 0.37
N PRO A 110 -2.99 -7.96 1.22
CA PRO A 110 -2.39 -9.20 1.68
C PRO A 110 -2.14 -10.17 0.51
N LEU A 111 -1.19 -11.10 0.67
CA LEU A 111 -0.81 -12.06 -0.37
C LEU A 111 -1.97 -12.97 -0.83
N ILE A 112 -3.01 -13.12 0.00
CA ILE A 112 -4.23 -13.88 -0.31
C ILE A 112 -5.26 -13.07 -1.11
N ALA A 113 -4.95 -11.82 -1.48
CA ALA A 113 -5.87 -10.99 -2.25
C ALA A 113 -6.22 -11.63 -3.59
N GLU A 114 -7.40 -11.32 -4.09
CA GLU A 114 -7.92 -11.71 -5.39
C GLU A 114 -8.13 -10.47 -6.26
N LYS A 115 -8.31 -10.64 -7.56
CA LYS A 115 -8.59 -9.54 -8.50
C LYS A 115 -9.73 -8.64 -8.04
N LYS A 116 -10.83 -9.22 -7.53
CA LYS A 116 -11.97 -8.44 -7.01
C LYS A 116 -11.60 -7.46 -5.89
N HIS A 117 -10.60 -7.81 -5.06
CA HIS A 117 -10.14 -6.93 -3.99
C HIS A 117 -9.27 -5.79 -4.55
N ILE A 118 -8.46 -6.09 -5.59
CA ILE A 118 -7.70 -5.07 -6.33
C ILE A 118 -8.66 -4.10 -7.01
N ASP A 119 -9.69 -4.61 -7.69
CA ASP A 119 -10.72 -3.79 -8.32
C ASP A 119 -11.40 -2.88 -7.29
N GLN A 120 -11.83 -3.43 -6.15
CA GLN A 120 -12.46 -2.65 -5.09
C GLN A 120 -11.57 -1.50 -4.60
N MET A 121 -10.27 -1.76 -4.39
CA MET A 121 -9.32 -0.74 -3.93
C MET A 121 -9.15 0.38 -4.95
N PHE A 122 -8.92 0.05 -6.21
CA PHE A 122 -8.67 1.06 -7.25
C PHE A 122 -9.95 1.74 -7.73
N ASP A 123 -11.10 1.09 -7.68
CA ASP A 123 -12.40 1.73 -7.96
C ASP A 123 -12.75 2.74 -6.87
N ALA A 124 -12.53 2.41 -5.60
CA ALA A 124 -12.69 3.35 -4.50
C ALA A 124 -11.77 4.57 -4.65
N ALA A 125 -10.50 4.35 -5.01
CA ALA A 125 -9.55 5.43 -5.27
C ALA A 125 -9.98 6.29 -6.47
N ARG A 126 -10.40 5.68 -7.57
CA ARG A 126 -10.87 6.37 -8.78
C ARG A 126 -12.09 7.25 -8.51
N GLN A 127 -13.04 6.76 -7.73
CA GLN A 127 -14.22 7.53 -7.34
C GLN A 127 -13.83 8.69 -6.41
N ALA A 128 -12.98 8.42 -5.41
CA ALA A 128 -12.54 9.42 -4.45
C ALA A 128 -11.73 10.55 -5.12
N LEU A 129 -10.89 10.23 -6.13
CA LEU A 129 -10.13 11.23 -6.90
C LEU A 129 -11.02 12.22 -7.67
N LYS A 130 -12.26 11.85 -8.02
CA LYS A 130 -13.23 12.75 -8.65
C LYS A 130 -13.89 13.71 -7.65
N GLU A 131 -13.80 13.43 -6.37
CA GLU A 131 -14.47 14.16 -5.28
C GLU A 131 -13.56 15.16 -4.57
N ILE A 132 -12.27 15.12 -4.84
CA ILE A 132 -11.26 16.01 -4.23
C ILE A 132 -10.82 17.12 -5.18
N ASN A 133 -10.38 18.28 -4.59
CA ASN A 133 -9.85 19.43 -5.32
C ASN A 133 -8.33 19.52 -5.21
#